data_dac434ff2e1b8424100cb42395a21a85
#
_entry.id   dac434ff2e1b8424100cb42395a21a85
#
_cell.length_a   1.000
_cell.length_b   1.000
_cell.length_c   1.000
_cell.angle_alpha   90.00
_cell.angle_beta   90.00
_cell.angle_gamma   90.00
#
_symmetry.space_group_name_H-M   'P 1'
#
loop_
_entity.id
_entity.type
_entity.pdbx_description
1 polymer ?
#
loop_
_entity_poly.entity_id
_entity_poly.type
_entity_poly.pdbx_seq_one_letter_code
_entity_poly.pdbx_strand_id
1 'polypeptide(L)'
;MRTYKLTIAYDGTRYQGWQRQANTDRTIQGILEKIISEAVQYPVEVNGSGRTDAGVHASGQTASVVLPGAVEEGFFTDYVNGKLPHDIRICKANLMKNGFHARKSAAWKIYEYCIDTGMKPDVFRRRYCYHFPCEPDLEAMRKAAGYLK
;
A
#
# COMPACT_ATOMS: atom_id res chain seq x y z
N MET A 1 -13.48 5.28 -20.54
CA MET A 1 -12.95 5.06 -19.20
C MET A 1 -12.82 3.57 -18.91
N ARG A 2 -11.70 3.14 -18.32
CA ARG A 2 -11.43 1.74 -17.96
C ARG A 2 -10.95 1.68 -16.52
N THR A 3 -11.45 0.73 -15.74
CA THR A 3 -11.09 0.57 -14.34
C THR A 3 -9.97 -0.47 -14.19
N TYR A 4 -8.91 -0.11 -13.51
CA TYR A 4 -7.80 -1.01 -13.20
C TYR A 4 -7.67 -1.23 -11.70
N LYS A 5 -7.38 -2.48 -11.35
CA LYS A 5 -6.91 -2.87 -10.01
C LYS A 5 -5.39 -2.82 -10.00
N LEU A 6 -4.84 -2.07 -9.07
CA LEU A 6 -3.40 -2.00 -8.82
C LEU A 6 -3.07 -2.80 -7.55
N THR A 7 -1.98 -3.56 -7.59
CA THR A 7 -1.33 -4.12 -6.40
C THR A 7 -0.05 -3.34 -6.18
N ILE A 8 0.09 -2.74 -5.00
CA ILE A 8 1.11 -1.73 -4.72
C ILE A 8 1.89 -2.15 -3.47
N ALA A 9 3.22 -2.18 -3.58
CA ALA A 9 4.12 -2.34 -2.44
C ALA A 9 4.78 -1.00 -2.11
N TYR A 10 4.99 -0.73 -0.82
CA TYR A 10 5.72 0.47 -0.39
C TYR A 10 6.35 0.32 0.99
N ASP A 11 7.52 0.92 1.14
CA ASP A 11 8.13 1.23 2.44
C ASP A 11 7.58 2.58 2.92
N GLY A 12 6.70 2.54 3.92
CA GLY A 12 6.01 3.72 4.44
C GLY A 12 6.87 4.65 5.31
N THR A 13 8.11 4.29 5.62
CA THR A 13 8.98 4.99 6.58
C THR A 13 9.05 6.50 6.36
N ARG A 14 9.07 6.95 5.09
CA ARG A 14 9.22 8.37 4.73
C ARG A 14 7.91 9.09 4.43
N TYR A 15 6.76 8.41 4.59
CA TYR A 15 5.46 8.91 4.17
C TYR A 15 4.52 9.18 5.34
N GLN A 16 3.65 10.17 5.15
CA GLN A 16 2.59 10.55 6.10
C GLN A 16 1.34 9.67 5.94
N GLY A 17 1.56 8.40 5.60
CA GLY A 17 0.53 7.40 5.37
C GLY A 17 0.04 7.35 3.93
N TRP A 18 -1.03 6.59 3.75
CA TRP A 18 -1.64 6.38 2.43
C TRP A 18 -2.35 7.62 1.91
N GLN A 19 -3.30 8.15 2.71
CA GLN A 19 -4.28 9.12 2.24
C GLN A 19 -3.67 10.47 1.88
N ARG A 20 -4.00 10.99 0.69
CA ARG A 20 -3.64 12.36 0.27
C ARG A 20 -4.15 13.40 1.29
N GLN A 21 -3.32 14.37 1.61
CA GLN A 21 -3.57 15.44 2.57
C GLN A 21 -3.25 16.79 1.92
N ALA A 22 -3.92 17.86 2.37
CA ALA A 22 -3.72 19.20 1.82
C ALA A 22 -2.40 19.87 2.26
N ASN A 23 -1.86 19.44 3.39
CA ASN A 23 -0.69 20.05 4.04
C ASN A 23 0.63 19.33 3.74
N THR A 24 0.61 18.26 2.94
CA THR A 24 1.80 17.51 2.55
C THR A 24 1.59 16.77 1.23
N ASP A 25 2.63 16.71 0.43
CA ASP A 25 2.73 15.89 -0.80
C ASP A 25 3.37 14.51 -0.54
N ARG A 26 3.80 14.25 0.72
CA ARG A 26 4.48 13.02 1.13
C ARG A 26 3.50 11.92 1.54
N THR A 27 2.52 11.63 0.69
CA THR A 27 1.57 10.53 0.87
C THR A 27 1.62 9.56 -0.31
N ILE A 28 1.39 8.26 -0.05
CA ILE A 28 1.45 7.23 -1.10
C ILE A 28 0.43 7.52 -2.20
N GLN A 29 -0.82 7.84 -1.83
CA GLN A 29 -1.88 8.16 -2.77
C GLN A 29 -1.55 9.39 -3.63
N GLY A 30 -1.07 10.47 -3.02
CA GLY A 30 -0.77 11.71 -3.74
C GLY A 30 0.34 11.53 -4.79
N ILE A 31 1.39 10.77 -4.45
CA ILE A 31 2.49 10.45 -5.38
C ILE A 31 1.99 9.59 -6.54
N LEU A 32 1.19 8.56 -6.25
CA LEU A 32 0.63 7.70 -7.30
C LEU A 32 -0.29 8.49 -8.24
N GLU A 33 -1.20 9.30 -7.69
CA GLU A 33 -2.11 10.15 -8.48
C GLU A 33 -1.35 11.10 -9.39
N LYS A 34 -0.32 11.77 -8.87
CA LYS A 34 0.52 12.69 -9.65
C LYS A 34 1.17 11.96 -10.83
N ILE A 35 1.90 10.88 -10.57
CA ILE A 35 2.68 10.18 -11.58
C ILE A 35 1.77 9.48 -12.61
N ILE A 36 0.66 8.87 -12.17
CA ILE A 36 -0.28 8.23 -13.09
C ILE A 36 -1.00 9.29 -13.94
N SER A 37 -1.40 10.43 -13.35
CA SER A 37 -2.03 11.53 -14.11
C SER A 37 -1.10 12.08 -15.18
N GLU A 38 0.19 12.23 -14.87
CA GLU A 38 1.23 12.62 -15.84
C GLU A 38 1.38 11.57 -16.95
N ALA A 39 1.36 10.28 -16.60
CA ALA A 39 1.51 9.19 -17.56
C ALA A 39 0.37 9.11 -18.57
N VAL A 40 -0.86 9.34 -18.13
CA VAL A 40 -2.07 9.24 -18.99
C VAL A 40 -2.58 10.58 -19.48
N GLN A 41 -1.91 11.69 -19.15
CA GLN A 41 -2.27 13.08 -19.49
C GLN A 41 -3.73 13.42 -19.12
N TYR A 42 -4.19 12.85 -18.00
CA TYR A 42 -5.54 13.03 -17.48
C TYR A 42 -5.54 12.92 -15.95
N PRO A 43 -6.23 13.83 -15.23
CA PRO A 43 -6.28 13.74 -13.78
C PRO A 43 -7.00 12.47 -13.34
N VAL A 44 -6.33 11.69 -12.48
CA VAL A 44 -6.87 10.44 -11.93
C VAL A 44 -6.96 10.48 -10.43
N GLU A 45 -7.89 9.72 -9.89
CA GLU A 45 -8.01 9.43 -8.46
C GLU A 45 -7.66 7.96 -8.20
N VAL A 46 -6.81 7.70 -7.20
CA VAL A 46 -6.40 6.36 -6.79
C VAL A 46 -7.09 5.99 -5.48
N ASN A 47 -8.01 5.05 -5.54
CA ASN A 47 -8.79 4.61 -4.38
C ASN A 47 -8.20 3.34 -3.75
N GLY A 48 -7.57 3.45 -2.58
CA GLY A 48 -7.05 2.30 -1.82
C GLY A 48 -8.14 1.45 -1.17
N SER A 49 -7.88 0.14 -1.02
CA SER A 49 -8.78 -0.77 -0.28
C SER A 49 -8.84 -0.45 1.21
N GLY A 50 -7.80 0.17 1.76
CA GLY A 50 -7.71 0.66 3.12
C GLY A 50 -6.73 1.82 3.21
N ARG A 51 -6.71 2.47 4.37
CA ARG A 51 -5.72 3.48 4.71
C ARG A 51 -4.66 2.83 5.59
N THR A 52 -3.43 3.24 5.43
CA THR A 52 -2.33 2.97 6.37
C THR A 52 -1.87 4.29 6.97
N ASP A 53 -1.52 4.26 8.23
CA ASP A 53 -1.01 5.42 8.95
C ASP A 53 0.44 5.74 8.55
N ALA A 54 0.96 6.86 9.03
CA ALA A 54 2.33 7.29 8.79
C ALA A 54 3.33 6.20 9.21
N GLY A 55 4.31 5.91 8.37
CA GLY A 55 5.33 4.90 8.62
C GLY A 55 4.91 3.45 8.36
N VAL A 56 3.64 3.14 8.14
CA VAL A 56 3.17 1.77 7.88
C VAL A 56 3.48 1.36 6.45
N HIS A 57 4.00 0.14 6.30
CA HIS A 57 4.38 -0.46 5.02
C HIS A 57 3.24 -1.28 4.41
N ALA A 58 3.37 -1.65 3.16
CA ALA A 58 2.51 -2.65 2.52
C ALA A 58 3.31 -3.49 1.53
N SER A 59 3.12 -4.80 1.56
CA SER A 59 3.64 -5.72 0.55
C SER A 59 2.71 -5.88 -0.65
N GLY A 60 1.42 -5.50 -0.52
CA GLY A 60 0.42 -5.70 -1.56
C GLY A 60 -0.89 -4.94 -1.32
N GLN A 61 -0.82 -3.62 -1.08
CA GLN A 61 -2.01 -2.79 -1.00
C GLN A 61 -2.78 -2.82 -2.31
N THR A 62 -4.07 -3.13 -2.25
CA THR A 62 -4.94 -3.05 -3.41
C THR A 62 -5.49 -1.64 -3.58
N ALA A 63 -5.41 -1.10 -4.78
CA ALA A 63 -6.06 0.15 -5.15
C ALA A 63 -6.83 0.02 -6.47
N SER A 64 -7.74 0.93 -6.73
CA SER A 64 -8.41 1.08 -8.02
C SER A 64 -8.17 2.46 -8.61
N VAL A 65 -8.04 2.52 -9.91
CA VAL A 65 -7.90 3.75 -10.69
C VAL A 65 -8.75 3.65 -11.96
N VAL A 66 -9.33 4.76 -12.38
CA VAL A 66 -10.07 4.85 -13.67
C VAL A 66 -9.21 5.63 -14.64
N LEU A 67 -8.85 5.00 -15.76
CA LEU A 67 -8.03 5.59 -16.82
C LEU A 67 -8.88 5.98 -18.03
N PRO A 68 -8.48 7.01 -18.82
CA PRO A 68 -9.25 7.50 -19.96
C PRO A 68 -9.35 6.51 -21.12
N GLY A 69 -8.44 5.53 -21.20
CA GLY A 69 -8.40 4.50 -22.25
C GLY A 69 -7.93 3.15 -21.74
N ALA A 70 -7.81 2.20 -22.64
CA ALA A 70 -7.14 0.95 -22.37
C ALA A 70 -5.62 1.19 -22.40
N VAL A 71 -4.92 0.59 -21.44
CA VAL A 71 -3.45 0.59 -21.39
C VAL A 71 -2.97 -0.87 -21.42
N GLU A 72 -1.83 -1.09 -22.06
CA GLU A 72 -1.14 -2.37 -21.94
C GLU A 72 -0.53 -2.45 -20.53
N GLU A 73 -0.88 -3.50 -19.77
CA GLU A 73 -0.64 -3.55 -18.32
C GLU A 73 0.85 -3.56 -17.96
N GLY A 74 1.68 -4.28 -18.72
CA GLY A 74 3.11 -4.37 -18.49
C GLY A 74 3.80 -3.04 -18.80
N PHE A 75 3.56 -2.48 -19.98
CA PHE A 75 4.12 -1.20 -20.37
C PHE A 75 3.72 -0.07 -19.42
N PHE A 76 2.43 -0.03 -19.01
CA PHE A 76 1.95 0.96 -18.05
C PHE A 76 2.66 0.85 -16.70
N THR A 77 2.79 -0.38 -16.16
CA THR A 77 3.46 -0.58 -14.86
C THR A 77 4.94 -0.23 -14.93
N ASP A 78 5.62 -0.58 -16.00
CA ASP A 78 7.05 -0.27 -16.18
C ASP A 78 7.29 1.23 -16.33
N TYR A 79 6.45 1.90 -17.12
CA TYR A 79 6.54 3.36 -17.30
C TYR A 79 6.31 4.11 -16.00
N VAL A 80 5.24 3.76 -15.25
CA VAL A 80 4.92 4.41 -13.98
C VAL A 80 6.00 4.10 -12.93
N ASN A 81 6.45 2.85 -12.82
CA ASN A 81 7.51 2.45 -11.90
C ASN A 81 8.84 3.14 -12.18
N GLY A 82 9.13 3.45 -13.45
CA GLY A 82 10.33 4.22 -13.82
C GLY A 82 10.33 5.67 -13.31
N LYS A 83 9.18 6.20 -12.89
CA LYS A 83 9.03 7.55 -12.34
C LYS A 83 8.75 7.55 -10.82
N LEU A 84 8.31 6.42 -10.27
CA LEU A 84 8.05 6.28 -8.84
C LEU A 84 9.34 6.31 -8.02
N PRO A 85 9.31 6.85 -6.79
CA PRO A 85 10.39 6.66 -5.83
C PRO A 85 10.65 5.16 -5.61
N HIS A 86 11.90 4.80 -5.33
CA HIS A 86 12.32 3.39 -5.17
C HIS A 86 11.61 2.63 -4.04
N ASP A 87 10.98 3.35 -3.12
CA ASP A 87 10.23 2.81 -1.99
C ASP A 87 8.72 2.71 -2.26
N ILE A 88 8.26 2.96 -3.48
CA ILE A 88 6.89 2.70 -3.96
C ILE A 88 6.95 1.94 -5.28
N ARG A 89 6.17 0.87 -5.42
CA ARG A 89 6.10 0.07 -6.64
C ARG A 89 4.69 -0.42 -6.94
N ILE A 90 4.26 -0.28 -8.18
CA ILE A 90 3.12 -1.02 -8.71
C ILE A 90 3.63 -2.40 -9.12
N CYS A 91 3.25 -3.43 -8.35
CA CYS A 91 3.64 -4.81 -8.63
C CYS A 91 2.80 -5.42 -9.75
N LYS A 92 1.54 -4.97 -9.88
CA LYS A 92 0.60 -5.50 -10.87
C LYS A 92 -0.50 -4.49 -11.16
N ALA A 93 -0.89 -4.39 -12.42
CA ALA A 93 -2.11 -3.74 -12.87
C ALA A 93 -3.00 -4.79 -13.56
N ASN A 94 -4.31 -4.77 -13.33
CA ASN A 94 -5.25 -5.65 -14.01
C ASN A 94 -6.50 -4.88 -14.43
N LEU A 95 -6.91 -5.06 -15.66
CA LEU A 95 -8.19 -4.54 -16.14
C LEU A 95 -9.35 -5.21 -15.37
N MET A 96 -10.27 -4.41 -14.90
CA MET A 96 -11.42 -4.87 -14.13
C MET A 96 -12.73 -4.56 -14.84
N LYS A 97 -13.80 -5.27 -14.45
CA LYS A 97 -15.15 -4.94 -14.87
C LYS A 97 -15.54 -3.55 -14.36
N ASN A 98 -16.40 -2.86 -15.09
CA ASN A 98 -16.95 -1.60 -14.65
C ASN A 98 -17.63 -1.73 -13.28
N GLY A 99 -17.44 -0.72 -12.43
CA GLY A 99 -17.96 -0.72 -11.06
C GLY A 99 -17.05 -1.34 -10.00
N PHE A 100 -15.90 -1.93 -10.37
CA PHE A 100 -14.91 -2.34 -9.38
C PHE A 100 -14.37 -1.13 -8.61
N HIS A 101 -14.37 -1.23 -7.29
CA HIS A 101 -13.84 -0.20 -6.41
C HIS A 101 -13.08 -0.90 -5.27
N ALA A 102 -11.77 -0.67 -5.16
CA ALA A 102 -10.89 -1.40 -4.25
C ALA A 102 -11.41 -1.47 -2.80
N ARG A 103 -11.98 -0.39 -2.28
CA ARG A 103 -12.53 -0.33 -0.92
C ARG A 103 -13.84 -1.06 -0.76
N LYS A 104 -14.77 -0.89 -1.72
CA LYS A 104 -16.13 -1.47 -1.65
C LYS A 104 -16.14 -2.95 -2.03
N SER A 105 -15.22 -3.37 -2.89
CA SER A 105 -15.09 -4.74 -3.39
C SER A 105 -14.12 -5.59 -2.57
N ALA A 106 -13.52 -5.05 -1.50
CA ALA A 106 -12.63 -5.80 -0.64
C ALA A 106 -13.40 -6.84 0.18
N ALA A 107 -13.04 -8.11 0.07
CA ALA A 107 -13.61 -9.19 0.87
C ALA A 107 -12.91 -9.32 2.23
N TRP A 108 -11.60 -9.09 2.27
CA TRP A 108 -10.79 -9.18 3.49
C TRP A 108 -9.53 -8.33 3.37
N LYS A 109 -8.85 -8.13 4.50
CA LYS A 109 -7.55 -7.45 4.63
C LYS A 109 -6.68 -8.20 5.61
N ILE A 110 -5.38 -8.27 5.32
CA ILE A 110 -4.39 -8.85 6.22
C ILE A 110 -3.54 -7.70 6.77
N TYR A 111 -3.38 -7.70 8.09
CA TYR A 111 -2.42 -6.86 8.80
C TYR A 111 -1.44 -7.77 9.52
N GLU A 112 -0.16 -7.45 9.40
CA GLU A 112 0.93 -8.19 10.00
C GLU A 112 1.75 -7.27 10.91
N TYR A 113 1.96 -7.71 12.14
CA TYR A 113 2.83 -7.04 13.10
C TYR A 113 4.05 -7.93 13.32
N CYS A 114 5.22 -7.45 12.86
CA CYS A 114 6.47 -8.16 13.09
C CYS A 114 7.08 -7.74 14.43
N ILE A 115 7.33 -8.70 15.30
CA ILE A 115 7.96 -8.50 16.60
C ILE A 115 9.33 -9.19 16.60
N ASP A 116 10.38 -8.46 16.94
CA ASP A 116 11.73 -8.97 17.12
C ASP A 116 11.97 -9.15 18.63
N THR A 117 12.14 -10.40 19.07
CA THR A 117 12.35 -10.79 20.48
C THR A 117 13.81 -11.04 20.83
N GLY A 118 14.74 -10.74 19.93
CA GLY A 118 16.18 -10.88 20.19
C GLY A 118 16.65 -9.99 21.33
N MET A 119 17.71 -10.41 22.03
CA MET A 119 18.31 -9.62 23.13
C MET A 119 18.79 -8.23 22.67
N LYS A 120 19.16 -8.11 21.39
CA LYS A 120 19.56 -6.84 20.75
C LYS A 120 18.76 -6.67 19.48
N PRO A 121 18.30 -5.42 19.18
CA PRO A 121 17.53 -5.15 17.97
C PRO A 121 18.37 -5.43 16.71
N ASP A 122 17.77 -6.08 15.72
CA ASP A 122 18.36 -6.25 14.40
C ASP A 122 18.34 -4.90 13.65
N VAL A 123 19.53 -4.37 13.33
CA VAL A 123 19.69 -3.08 12.67
C VAL A 123 19.11 -3.05 11.27
N PHE A 124 19.02 -4.19 10.56
CA PHE A 124 18.45 -4.30 9.22
C PHE A 124 16.92 -4.41 9.24
N ARG A 125 16.36 -4.99 10.31
CA ARG A 125 14.91 -5.17 10.45
C ARG A 125 14.23 -4.08 11.28
N ARG A 126 14.97 -3.17 11.88
CA ARG A 126 14.45 -2.13 12.80
C ARG A 126 13.31 -1.26 12.24
N ARG A 127 13.18 -1.17 10.92
CA ARG A 127 12.10 -0.39 10.28
C ARG A 127 10.82 -1.21 10.08
N TYR A 128 10.92 -2.54 10.17
CA TYR A 128 9.86 -3.47 9.81
C TYR A 128 9.37 -4.31 10.98
N CYS A 129 10.10 -4.26 12.12
CA CYS A 129 9.78 -5.03 13.31
C CYS A 129 9.78 -4.13 14.54
N TYR A 130 8.84 -4.37 15.43
CA TYR A 130 8.88 -3.83 16.79
C TYR A 130 9.83 -4.66 17.63
N HIS A 131 10.85 -4.04 18.21
CA HIS A 131 11.76 -4.73 19.10
C HIS A 131 11.17 -4.84 20.50
N PHE A 132 10.98 -6.07 20.96
CA PHE A 132 10.47 -6.40 22.28
C PHE A 132 11.43 -7.42 22.94
N PRO A 133 12.39 -6.98 23.76
CA PRO A 133 13.51 -7.81 24.26
C PRO A 133 13.08 -8.77 25.38
N CYS A 134 11.92 -9.36 25.28
CA CYS A 134 11.36 -10.36 26.19
C CYS A 134 10.66 -11.43 25.38
N GLU A 135 10.56 -12.63 25.95
CA GLU A 135 9.73 -13.67 25.35
C GLU A 135 8.25 -13.35 25.56
N PRO A 136 7.43 -13.17 24.49
CA PRO A 136 6.03 -12.86 24.63
C PRO A 136 5.23 -14.09 25.07
N ASP A 137 4.21 -13.90 25.90
CA ASP A 137 3.23 -14.93 26.21
C ASP A 137 2.31 -15.15 25.00
N LEU A 138 2.69 -16.11 24.14
CA LEU A 138 1.94 -16.43 22.91
C LEU A 138 0.55 -16.98 23.19
N GLU A 139 0.32 -17.64 24.34
CA GLU A 139 -1.01 -18.14 24.70
C GLU A 139 -1.95 -16.99 25.08
N ALA A 140 -1.46 -16.07 25.92
CA ALA A 140 -2.20 -14.87 26.24
C ALA A 140 -2.50 -14.02 24.99
N MET A 141 -1.53 -13.89 24.07
CA MET A 141 -1.73 -13.18 22.78
C MET A 141 -2.80 -13.87 21.92
N ARG A 142 -2.78 -15.20 21.79
CA ARG A 142 -3.81 -15.95 21.04
C ARG A 142 -5.19 -15.78 21.65
N LYS A 143 -5.28 -15.84 22.97
CA LYS A 143 -6.53 -15.61 23.71
C LYS A 143 -7.07 -14.20 23.46
N ALA A 144 -6.21 -13.18 23.55
CA ALA A 144 -6.58 -11.80 23.28
C ALA A 144 -7.03 -11.59 21.82
N ALA A 145 -6.30 -12.16 20.84
CA ALA A 145 -6.69 -12.12 19.43
C ALA A 145 -8.08 -12.74 19.16
N GLY A 146 -8.50 -13.72 19.97
CA GLY A 146 -9.84 -14.31 19.88
C GLY A 146 -10.99 -13.34 20.18
N TYR A 147 -10.72 -12.21 20.81
CA TYR A 147 -11.72 -11.15 21.08
C TYR A 147 -11.81 -10.12 19.93
N LEU A 148 -10.89 -10.15 18.95
CA LEU A 148 -10.89 -9.27 17.78
C LEU A 148 -11.70 -9.87 16.62
N LYS A 149 -12.95 -10.20 16.85
CA LYS A 149 -13.86 -10.80 15.86
C LYS A 149 -14.83 -9.77 15.29
#